data_23001f6efd5ef668ff9641f5722af008
#
_entry.id   23001f6efd5ef668ff9641f5722af008
#
_cell.length_a   1.000
_cell.length_b   1.000
_cell.length_c   1.000
_cell.angle_alpha   90.00
_cell.angle_beta   90.00
_cell.angle_gamma   90.00
#
_symmetry.space_group_name_H-M   'P 1'
#
loop_
_entity.id
_entity.type
_entity.pdbx_description
1 polymer ?
#
loop_
_entity_poly.entity_id
_entity_poly.type
_entity_poly.pdbx_seq_one_letter_code
_entity_poly.pdbx_strand_id
1 'polypeptide(L)'
;KKNLGLKTLFDICNIQSKPNVYHIGYQLGPRINAGGRVGKSSHGANLLISNNPKDVFKIATELDHFNKERQILEKDLMDKILKNLENKTHESVMVIFGKNWHEGIIGIVASRIKDKFNKPVIIISIDDNGIGKASARSIVGFDIGSVIIAAVQEKILIKGGGHKMAGGFTIKTENVEKFKKFILKKFERLSNNNTNIKPLYLDSVIAPTALNVDFYNKVNTLAPFGSGNPEPKFVLENMRSINNKIINEKHIKSVLLGLDGSTVKSIAFNCFENVIGAYLLKKDKKLFNIAGKLSLNEWQGQSNVEFI
;
A
#
# COMPACT_ATOMS: atom_id res chain seq x y z
N LYS A 1 2.48 -26.66 11.91
CA LYS A 1 1.34 -25.75 12.24
C LYS A 1 0.90 -25.96 13.69
N LYS A 2 1.63 -25.36 14.64
CA LYS A 2 1.38 -25.61 16.08
C LYS A 2 0.34 -24.63 16.68
N ASN A 3 0.07 -23.48 16.04
CA ASN A 3 -0.85 -22.48 16.58
C ASN A 3 -2.24 -22.67 16.00
N LEU A 4 -3.23 -22.93 16.88
CA LEU A 4 -4.62 -23.20 16.52
C LEU A 4 -5.28 -21.97 15.88
N GLY A 5 -5.04 -20.76 16.41
CA GLY A 5 -5.59 -19.52 15.87
C GLY A 5 -5.15 -19.23 14.45
N LEU A 6 -3.85 -19.38 14.15
CA LEU A 6 -3.35 -19.23 12.78
C LEU A 6 -3.92 -20.28 11.85
N LYS A 7 -4.02 -21.56 12.30
CA LYS A 7 -4.64 -22.62 11.48
C LYS A 7 -6.07 -22.27 11.10
N THR A 8 -6.86 -21.84 12.07
CA THR A 8 -8.28 -21.47 11.85
C THR A 8 -8.38 -20.27 10.88
N LEU A 9 -7.49 -19.26 11.00
CA LEU A 9 -7.47 -18.16 10.03
C LEU A 9 -7.08 -18.61 8.62
N PHE A 10 -6.15 -19.56 8.47
CA PHE A 10 -5.83 -20.14 7.17
C PHE A 10 -7.06 -20.81 6.54
N ASP A 11 -7.81 -21.57 7.34
CA ASP A 11 -9.03 -22.25 6.89
C ASP A 11 -10.10 -21.23 6.46
N ILE A 12 -10.35 -20.17 7.25
CA ILE A 12 -11.27 -19.07 6.91
C ILE A 12 -10.85 -18.33 5.64
N CYS A 13 -9.54 -18.19 5.41
CA CYS A 13 -9.00 -17.54 4.19
C CYS A 13 -8.96 -18.50 2.98
N ASN A 14 -9.36 -19.75 3.12
CA ASN A 14 -9.26 -20.80 2.08
C ASN A 14 -7.84 -20.99 1.54
N ILE A 15 -6.82 -20.85 2.41
CA ILE A 15 -5.42 -21.01 2.02
C ILE A 15 -5.04 -22.49 2.15
N GLN A 16 -5.04 -23.18 1.03
CA GLN A 16 -4.70 -24.61 0.97
C GLN A 16 -3.22 -24.85 0.69
N SER A 17 -2.54 -23.91 0.03
CA SER A 17 -1.12 -23.98 -0.30
C SER A 17 -0.21 -23.74 0.92
N LYS A 18 1.08 -24.00 0.76
CA LYS A 18 2.09 -23.64 1.76
C LYS A 18 2.05 -22.12 2.00
N PRO A 19 1.90 -21.68 3.27
CA PRO A 19 1.88 -20.25 3.57
C PRO A 19 3.15 -19.54 3.11
N ASN A 20 2.97 -18.37 2.51
CA ASN A 20 4.06 -17.50 2.10
C ASN A 20 3.88 -16.09 2.70
N VAL A 21 4.81 -15.19 2.41
CA VAL A 21 4.83 -13.82 2.93
C VAL A 21 3.56 -13.04 2.54
N TYR A 22 3.03 -13.27 1.33
CA TYR A 22 1.79 -12.66 0.86
C TYR A 22 0.59 -13.04 1.74
N HIS A 23 0.44 -14.32 2.04
CA HIS A 23 -0.65 -14.80 2.92
C HIS A 23 -0.58 -14.15 4.30
N ILE A 24 0.62 -14.07 4.88
CA ILE A 24 0.81 -13.46 6.20
C ILE A 24 0.55 -11.95 6.15
N GLY A 25 1.13 -11.26 5.19
CA GLY A 25 1.09 -9.79 5.10
C GLY A 25 -0.26 -9.24 4.63
N TYR A 26 -0.94 -9.93 3.71
CA TYR A 26 -2.14 -9.40 3.05
C TYR A 26 -3.44 -10.12 3.36
N GLN A 27 -3.38 -11.32 3.93
CA GLN A 27 -4.58 -12.07 4.28
C GLN A 27 -4.76 -12.22 5.79
N LEU A 28 -3.76 -12.72 6.52
CA LEU A 28 -3.87 -12.94 7.96
C LEU A 28 -3.62 -11.66 8.77
N GLY A 29 -2.54 -10.95 8.51
CA GLY A 29 -2.17 -9.73 9.23
C GLY A 29 -3.28 -8.67 9.27
N PRO A 30 -3.93 -8.34 8.14
CA PRO A 30 -5.06 -7.42 8.13
C PRO A 30 -6.24 -7.87 9.00
N ARG A 31 -6.55 -9.16 9.08
CA ARG A 31 -7.61 -9.72 9.93
C ARG A 31 -7.25 -9.59 11.40
N ILE A 32 -6.05 -10.03 11.78
CA ILE A 32 -5.55 -9.91 13.16
C ILE A 32 -5.60 -8.45 13.63
N ASN A 33 -5.19 -7.52 12.77
CA ASN A 33 -5.17 -6.10 13.07
C ASN A 33 -6.56 -5.42 13.04
N ALA A 34 -7.56 -6.04 12.40
CA ALA A 34 -8.89 -5.44 12.24
C ALA A 34 -9.60 -5.24 13.58
N GLY A 35 -9.41 -6.16 14.54
CA GLY A 35 -9.96 -6.02 15.88
C GLY A 35 -9.55 -4.71 16.57
N GLY A 36 -8.29 -4.30 16.44
CA GLY A 36 -7.79 -3.04 17.00
C GLY A 36 -8.19 -1.78 16.22
N ARG A 37 -8.84 -1.91 15.07
CA ARG A 37 -9.26 -0.78 14.23
C ARG A 37 -10.76 -0.50 14.32
N VAL A 38 -11.59 -1.51 14.18
CA VAL A 38 -13.07 -1.38 14.13
C VAL A 38 -13.78 -2.25 15.15
N GLY A 39 -13.06 -3.05 15.92
CA GLY A 39 -13.61 -3.99 16.90
C GLY A 39 -12.92 -3.91 18.25
N LYS A 40 -12.64 -5.08 18.83
CA LYS A 40 -11.98 -5.24 20.13
C LYS A 40 -10.48 -5.46 19.96
N SER A 41 -9.65 -4.60 20.53
CA SER A 41 -8.19 -4.61 20.36
C SER A 41 -7.53 -5.90 20.86
N SER A 42 -8.10 -6.58 21.85
CA SER A 42 -7.58 -7.84 22.41
C SER A 42 -7.81 -9.07 21.52
N HIS A 43 -8.72 -9.00 20.52
CA HIS A 43 -9.10 -10.16 19.71
C HIS A 43 -7.92 -10.81 18.98
N GLY A 44 -7.03 -10.01 18.41
CA GLY A 44 -5.85 -10.54 17.74
C GLY A 44 -4.93 -11.34 18.65
N ALA A 45 -4.68 -10.83 19.86
CA ALA A 45 -3.88 -11.52 20.87
C ALA A 45 -4.61 -12.79 21.38
N ASN A 46 -5.90 -12.68 21.72
CA ASN A 46 -6.70 -13.79 22.22
C ASN A 46 -6.78 -14.94 21.20
N LEU A 47 -6.87 -14.64 19.90
CA LEU A 47 -6.83 -15.65 18.86
C LEU A 47 -5.54 -16.47 18.90
N LEU A 48 -4.40 -15.80 19.10
CA LEU A 48 -3.08 -16.44 19.02
C LEU A 48 -2.71 -17.24 20.27
N ILE A 49 -3.28 -16.88 21.44
CA ILE A 49 -2.97 -17.54 22.72
C ILE A 49 -4.00 -18.60 23.12
N SER A 50 -5.23 -18.55 22.59
CA SER A 50 -6.27 -19.50 22.95
C SER A 50 -6.00 -20.90 22.37
N ASN A 51 -6.22 -21.90 23.21
CA ASN A 51 -6.18 -23.33 22.85
C ASN A 51 -7.57 -23.98 22.78
N ASN A 52 -8.64 -23.22 23.05
CA ASN A 52 -10.00 -23.72 22.95
C ASN A 52 -10.52 -23.58 21.50
N PRO A 53 -10.83 -24.67 20.80
CA PRO A 53 -11.28 -24.62 19.40
C PRO A 53 -12.53 -23.78 19.17
N LYS A 54 -13.49 -23.78 20.09
CA LYS A 54 -14.74 -23.01 19.99
C LYS A 54 -14.47 -21.51 20.07
N ASP A 55 -13.65 -21.08 21.03
CA ASP A 55 -13.30 -19.67 21.20
C ASP A 55 -12.47 -19.18 20.01
N VAL A 56 -11.50 -19.96 19.58
CA VAL A 56 -10.64 -19.63 18.43
C VAL A 56 -11.48 -19.47 17.16
N PHE A 57 -12.42 -20.37 16.89
CA PHE A 57 -13.28 -20.28 15.71
C PHE A 57 -14.16 -19.01 15.78
N LYS A 58 -14.78 -18.73 16.94
CA LYS A 58 -15.58 -17.54 17.16
C LYS A 58 -14.76 -16.26 16.91
N ILE A 59 -13.59 -16.14 17.56
CA ILE A 59 -12.73 -14.96 17.43
C ILE A 59 -12.22 -14.78 15.99
N ALA A 60 -11.83 -15.86 15.32
CA ALA A 60 -11.35 -15.81 13.94
C ALA A 60 -12.44 -15.35 12.97
N THR A 61 -13.69 -15.79 13.16
CA THR A 61 -14.85 -15.36 12.38
C THR A 61 -15.17 -13.88 12.63
N GLU A 62 -15.14 -13.43 13.89
CA GLU A 62 -15.31 -12.01 14.21
C GLU A 62 -14.23 -11.13 13.59
N LEU A 63 -12.98 -11.58 13.60
CA LEU A 63 -11.86 -10.85 12.97
C LEU A 63 -12.00 -10.77 11.44
N ASP A 64 -12.50 -11.82 10.78
CA ASP A 64 -12.80 -11.76 9.34
C ASP A 64 -13.93 -10.76 9.05
N HIS A 65 -14.96 -10.73 9.90
CA HIS A 65 -16.05 -9.75 9.79
C HIS A 65 -15.53 -8.32 9.96
N PHE A 66 -14.76 -8.03 11.01
CA PHE A 66 -14.13 -6.73 11.22
C PHE A 66 -13.21 -6.31 10.06
N ASN A 67 -12.51 -7.27 9.46
CA ASN A 67 -11.68 -6.96 8.30
C ASN A 67 -12.52 -6.56 7.08
N LYS A 68 -13.66 -7.20 6.84
CA LYS A 68 -14.60 -6.83 5.77
C LYS A 68 -15.21 -5.44 6.02
N GLU A 69 -15.67 -5.19 7.25
CA GLU A 69 -16.18 -3.88 7.68
C GLU A 69 -15.12 -2.77 7.49
N ARG A 70 -13.90 -3.01 7.96
CA ARG A 70 -12.78 -2.09 7.74
C ARG A 70 -12.57 -1.78 6.25
N GLN A 71 -12.63 -2.77 5.37
CA GLN A 71 -12.44 -2.59 3.93
C GLN A 71 -13.54 -1.71 3.31
N ILE A 72 -14.79 -1.88 3.75
CA ILE A 72 -15.93 -1.05 3.31
C ILE A 72 -15.71 0.39 3.76
N LEU A 73 -15.48 0.63 5.04
CA LEU A 73 -15.26 1.96 5.60
C LEU A 73 -14.07 2.67 4.94
N GLU A 74 -13.00 1.93 4.67
CA GLU A 74 -11.80 2.44 4.02
C GLU A 74 -12.08 2.86 2.57
N LYS A 75 -12.82 2.04 1.81
CA LYS A 75 -13.21 2.34 0.44
C LYS A 75 -14.11 3.58 0.39
N ASP A 76 -15.15 3.62 1.22
CA ASP A 76 -16.11 4.72 1.25
C ASP A 76 -15.42 6.05 1.60
N LEU A 77 -14.51 6.04 2.58
CA LEU A 77 -13.76 7.24 2.95
C LEU A 77 -12.80 7.66 1.83
N MET A 78 -12.12 6.68 1.20
CA MET A 78 -11.20 6.96 0.09
C MET A 78 -11.95 7.59 -1.09
N ASP A 79 -13.10 7.04 -1.48
CA ASP A 79 -13.92 7.53 -2.58
C ASP A 79 -14.45 8.96 -2.30
N LYS A 80 -14.93 9.21 -1.05
CA LYS A 80 -15.34 10.56 -0.61
C LYS A 80 -14.20 11.57 -0.72
N ILE A 81 -13.02 11.21 -0.26
CA ILE A 81 -11.87 12.12 -0.29
C ILE A 81 -11.42 12.37 -1.73
N LEU A 82 -11.28 11.35 -2.56
CA LEU A 82 -10.82 11.49 -3.93
C LEU A 82 -11.75 12.38 -4.77
N LYS A 83 -13.06 12.24 -4.63
CA LYS A 83 -14.06 13.13 -5.29
C LYS A 83 -13.86 14.60 -4.92
N ASN A 84 -13.47 14.88 -3.68
CA ASN A 84 -13.27 16.25 -3.19
C ASN A 84 -11.86 16.80 -3.48
N LEU A 85 -10.94 15.97 -3.94
CA LEU A 85 -9.55 16.36 -4.21
C LEU A 85 -9.29 16.80 -5.64
N GLU A 86 -10.23 16.63 -6.59
CA GLU A 86 -10.04 16.94 -8.01
C GLU A 86 -9.49 18.36 -8.26
N ASN A 87 -9.74 19.31 -7.36
CA ASN A 87 -9.27 20.70 -7.46
C ASN A 87 -8.16 21.06 -6.44
N LYS A 88 -7.68 20.15 -5.58
CA LYS A 88 -6.74 20.44 -4.48
C LYS A 88 -5.40 19.69 -4.56
N THR A 89 -5.10 19.10 -5.71
CA THR A 89 -3.89 18.30 -5.88
C THR A 89 -2.59 19.11 -5.97
N HIS A 90 -2.67 20.44 -6.04
CA HIS A 90 -1.50 21.32 -6.18
C HIS A 90 -0.75 21.58 -4.86
N GLU A 91 -1.37 21.36 -3.70
CA GLU A 91 -0.73 21.62 -2.41
C GLU A 91 0.45 20.67 -2.16
N SER A 92 1.54 21.20 -1.61
CA SER A 92 2.75 20.43 -1.30
C SER A 92 2.54 19.45 -0.14
N VAL A 93 1.66 19.77 0.81
CA VAL A 93 1.20 18.93 1.91
C VAL A 93 -0.32 18.89 1.89
N MET A 94 -0.90 17.70 1.92
CA MET A 94 -2.34 17.51 1.87
C MET A 94 -2.91 17.42 3.29
N VAL A 95 -3.68 18.44 3.70
CA VAL A 95 -4.42 18.43 4.97
C VAL A 95 -5.91 18.30 4.67
N ILE A 96 -6.48 17.16 5.03
CA ILE A 96 -7.84 16.76 4.69
C ILE A 96 -8.60 16.52 5.99
N PHE A 97 -9.78 17.09 6.12
CA PHE A 97 -10.59 16.92 7.32
C PHE A 97 -12.06 16.72 7.00
N GLY A 98 -12.75 16.07 7.92
CA GLY A 98 -14.19 15.85 7.82
C GLY A 98 -14.78 15.37 9.13
N LYS A 99 -16.11 15.36 9.20
CA LYS A 99 -16.85 15.02 10.42
C LYS A 99 -17.04 13.50 10.56
N ASN A 100 -16.85 13.03 11.79
CA ASN A 100 -17.19 11.67 12.24
C ASN A 100 -16.60 10.54 11.36
N TRP A 101 -15.39 10.72 10.82
CA TRP A 101 -14.67 9.66 10.15
C TRP A 101 -14.12 8.68 11.18
N HIS A 102 -14.17 7.40 10.88
CA HIS A 102 -13.73 6.38 11.81
C HIS A 102 -12.21 6.48 12.09
N GLU A 103 -11.81 6.73 13.34
CA GLU A 103 -10.41 6.99 13.73
C GLU A 103 -9.45 5.83 13.38
N GLY A 104 -9.91 4.57 13.47
CA GLY A 104 -9.12 3.39 13.12
C GLY A 104 -8.80 3.27 11.62
N ILE A 105 -9.47 4.08 10.76
CA ILE A 105 -9.36 4.01 9.30
C ILE A 105 -8.55 5.16 8.72
N ILE A 106 -8.62 6.36 9.31
CA ILE A 106 -7.96 7.56 8.74
C ILE A 106 -6.47 7.36 8.48
N GLY A 107 -5.77 6.57 9.30
CA GLY A 107 -4.35 6.29 9.11
C GLY A 107 -4.05 5.40 7.90
N ILE A 108 -4.96 4.50 7.52
CA ILE A 108 -4.83 3.65 6.34
C ILE A 108 -5.06 4.52 5.09
N VAL A 109 -6.12 5.31 5.11
CA VAL A 109 -6.47 6.22 4.00
C VAL A 109 -5.37 7.26 3.78
N ALA A 110 -4.80 7.83 4.87
CA ALA A 110 -3.66 8.73 4.77
C ALA A 110 -2.46 8.07 4.07
N SER A 111 -2.17 6.80 4.38
CA SER A 111 -1.09 6.06 3.71
C SER A 111 -1.37 5.88 2.22
N ARG A 112 -2.59 5.50 1.84
CA ARG A 112 -2.94 5.28 0.41
C ARG A 112 -2.91 6.57 -0.40
N ILE A 113 -3.41 7.68 0.16
CA ILE A 113 -3.36 8.98 -0.50
C ILE A 113 -1.90 9.45 -0.64
N LYS A 114 -1.09 9.29 0.42
CA LYS A 114 0.34 9.56 0.38
C LYS A 114 1.04 8.77 -0.73
N ASP A 115 0.75 7.48 -0.87
CA ASP A 115 1.35 6.62 -1.90
C ASP A 115 0.89 7.01 -3.32
N LYS A 116 -0.38 7.41 -3.48
CA LYS A 116 -0.96 7.83 -4.77
C LYS A 116 -0.37 9.16 -5.26
N PHE A 117 -0.23 10.15 -4.37
CA PHE A 117 0.21 11.51 -4.74
C PHE A 117 1.67 11.80 -4.44
N ASN A 118 2.38 10.89 -3.74
CA ASN A 118 3.76 11.05 -3.28
C ASN A 118 3.98 12.37 -2.52
N LYS A 119 3.04 12.69 -1.61
CA LYS A 119 3.05 13.90 -0.79
C LYS A 119 2.80 13.57 0.67
N PRO A 120 3.25 14.38 1.64
CA PRO A 120 2.79 14.25 3.02
C PRO A 120 1.27 14.46 3.09
N VAL A 121 0.59 13.59 3.85
CA VAL A 121 -0.87 13.60 3.99
C VAL A 121 -1.25 13.55 5.45
N ILE A 122 -2.16 14.43 5.84
CA ILE A 122 -2.78 14.46 7.16
C ILE A 122 -4.29 14.30 6.96
N ILE A 123 -4.90 13.33 7.64
CA ILE A 123 -6.35 13.17 7.68
C ILE A 123 -6.83 13.40 9.11
N ILE A 124 -7.81 14.27 9.25
CA ILE A 124 -8.37 14.70 10.54
C ILE A 124 -9.85 14.31 10.59
N SER A 125 -10.23 13.51 11.57
CA SER A 125 -11.63 13.26 11.90
C SER A 125 -12.05 14.20 13.01
N ILE A 126 -13.07 15.00 12.77
CA ILE A 126 -13.61 15.98 13.72
C ILE A 126 -14.87 15.39 14.33
N ASP A 127 -14.93 15.35 15.66
CA ASP A 127 -16.13 14.93 16.40
C ASP A 127 -17.15 16.08 16.56
N ASP A 128 -18.30 15.77 17.15
CA ASP A 128 -19.38 16.74 17.35
C ASP A 128 -19.03 17.84 18.37
N ASN A 129 -17.98 17.63 19.18
CA ASN A 129 -17.47 18.61 20.13
C ASN A 129 -16.43 19.54 19.49
N GLY A 130 -16.17 19.41 18.20
CA GLY A 130 -15.18 20.21 17.49
C GLY A 130 -13.73 19.80 17.79
N ILE A 131 -13.50 18.59 18.30
CA ILE A 131 -12.17 18.04 18.53
C ILE A 131 -11.81 17.13 17.36
N GLY A 132 -10.68 17.43 16.72
CA GLY A 132 -10.13 16.62 15.63
C GLY A 132 -9.08 15.65 16.13
N LYS A 133 -9.18 14.38 15.73
CA LYS A 133 -8.13 13.37 15.83
C LYS A 133 -7.53 13.12 14.47
N ALA A 134 -6.21 13.21 14.37
CA ALA A 134 -5.49 13.19 13.11
C ALA A 134 -4.52 12.02 13.01
N SER A 135 -4.39 11.52 11.78
CA SER A 135 -3.32 10.63 11.38
C SER A 135 -2.53 11.22 10.24
N ALA A 136 -1.23 11.31 10.41
CA ALA A 136 -0.29 11.88 9.46
C ALA A 136 0.61 10.80 8.86
N ARG A 137 0.91 10.92 7.57
CA ARG A 137 1.86 10.08 6.85
C ARG A 137 2.77 10.95 6.00
N SER A 138 4.06 10.66 6.01
CA SER A 138 5.08 11.46 5.34
C SER A 138 5.78 10.72 4.21
N ILE A 139 6.55 11.47 3.46
CA ILE A 139 7.48 11.00 2.42
C ILE A 139 8.91 11.12 2.92
N VAL A 140 9.83 10.47 2.23
CA VAL A 140 11.27 10.60 2.50
C VAL A 140 11.69 12.07 2.34
N GLY A 141 12.47 12.58 3.28
CA GLY A 141 12.94 13.97 3.25
C GLY A 141 12.10 14.95 4.07
N PHE A 142 10.94 14.55 4.59
CA PHE A 142 10.12 15.41 5.48
C PHE A 142 9.77 14.72 6.79
N ASP A 143 10.41 15.13 7.89
CA ASP A 143 10.17 14.60 9.24
C ASP A 143 8.88 15.18 9.84
N ILE A 144 7.76 14.48 9.63
CA ILE A 144 6.45 14.93 10.11
C ILE A 144 6.31 14.86 11.64
N GLY A 145 7.05 13.95 12.29
CA GLY A 145 7.03 13.83 13.75
C GLY A 145 7.58 15.08 14.43
N SER A 146 8.72 15.57 13.96
CA SER A 146 9.32 16.82 14.46
C SER A 146 8.41 18.02 14.23
N VAL A 147 7.72 18.09 13.10
CA VAL A 147 6.77 19.17 12.80
C VAL A 147 5.55 19.13 13.71
N ILE A 148 5.02 17.93 14.01
CA ILE A 148 3.90 17.76 14.95
C ILE A 148 4.33 18.21 16.35
N ILE A 149 5.51 17.81 16.83
CA ILE A 149 6.04 18.21 18.13
C ILE A 149 6.17 19.74 18.21
N ALA A 150 6.74 20.38 17.19
CA ALA A 150 6.84 21.83 17.13
C ALA A 150 5.45 22.52 17.15
N ALA A 151 4.45 21.96 16.47
CA ALA A 151 3.09 22.50 16.50
C ALA A 151 2.40 22.35 17.87
N VAL A 152 2.76 21.32 18.66
CA VAL A 152 2.32 21.18 20.07
C VAL A 152 2.98 22.26 20.93
N GLN A 153 4.28 22.49 20.77
CA GLN A 153 5.03 23.52 21.51
C GLN A 153 4.48 24.94 21.22
N GLU A 154 4.08 25.20 19.97
CA GLU A 154 3.45 26.45 19.58
C GLU A 154 1.95 26.55 19.95
N LYS A 155 1.42 25.58 20.74
CA LYS A 155 0.03 25.51 21.19
C LYS A 155 -1.02 25.56 20.05
N ILE A 156 -0.62 25.11 18.85
CA ILE A 156 -1.52 24.92 17.70
C ILE A 156 -2.28 23.60 17.87
N LEU A 157 -1.60 22.59 18.39
CA LEU A 157 -2.16 21.26 18.67
C LEU A 157 -2.35 21.08 20.19
N ILE A 158 -3.36 20.30 20.57
CA ILE A 158 -3.63 19.97 21.98
C ILE A 158 -2.55 18.99 22.48
N LYS A 159 -2.31 17.93 21.70
CA LYS A 159 -1.29 16.91 21.92
C LYS A 159 -0.96 16.20 20.62
N GLY A 160 0.20 15.63 20.52
CA GLY A 160 0.61 14.88 19.35
C GLY A 160 2.04 14.42 19.45
N GLY A 161 2.41 13.59 18.50
CA GLY A 161 3.76 13.06 18.35
C GLY A 161 3.85 12.10 17.16
N GLY A 162 5.02 11.53 16.96
CA GLY A 162 5.25 10.63 15.87
C GLY A 162 6.73 10.38 15.61
N HIS A 163 6.97 9.79 14.46
CA HIS A 163 8.30 9.52 13.92
C HIS A 163 8.41 10.16 12.53
N LYS A 164 9.59 10.08 11.92
CA LYS A 164 9.88 10.72 10.62
C LYS A 164 8.80 10.49 9.56
N MET A 165 8.22 9.26 9.49
CA MET A 165 7.30 8.87 8.42
C MET A 165 5.82 8.87 8.82
N ALA A 166 5.50 8.98 10.11
CA ALA A 166 4.12 8.91 10.58
C ALA A 166 3.94 9.60 11.92
N GLY A 167 2.75 10.15 12.15
CA GLY A 167 2.38 10.76 13.42
C GLY A 167 0.88 10.80 13.63
N GLY A 168 0.50 11.22 14.84
CA GLY A 168 -0.88 11.45 15.20
C GLY A 168 -0.99 12.62 16.17
N PHE A 169 -2.12 13.31 16.16
CA PHE A 169 -2.33 14.45 17.03
C PHE A 169 -3.81 14.73 17.29
N THR A 170 -4.06 15.55 18.28
CA THR A 170 -5.39 16.09 18.60
C THR A 170 -5.39 17.59 18.39
N ILE A 171 -6.41 18.13 17.77
CA ILE A 171 -6.53 19.55 17.40
C ILE A 171 -7.96 20.04 17.61
N LYS A 172 -8.13 21.31 17.96
CA LYS A 172 -9.43 21.97 17.89
C LYS A 172 -9.75 22.37 16.45
N THR A 173 -11.02 22.26 16.03
CA THR A 173 -11.45 22.60 14.67
C THR A 173 -11.03 24.03 14.27
N GLU A 174 -11.12 24.98 15.19
CA GLU A 174 -10.71 26.38 15.00
C GLU A 174 -9.23 26.55 14.60
N ASN A 175 -8.38 25.60 14.98
CA ASN A 175 -6.94 25.64 14.71
C ASN A 175 -6.54 24.90 13.43
N VAL A 176 -7.45 24.24 12.71
CA VAL A 176 -7.10 23.42 11.53
C VAL A 176 -6.45 24.28 10.44
N GLU A 177 -6.99 25.44 10.14
CA GLU A 177 -6.41 26.34 9.14
C GLU A 177 -5.07 26.93 9.59
N LYS A 178 -4.90 27.22 10.89
CA LYS A 178 -3.63 27.65 11.46
C LYS A 178 -2.58 26.56 11.32
N PHE A 179 -2.93 25.32 11.62
CA PHE A 179 -2.04 24.17 11.46
C PHE A 179 -1.67 23.94 9.98
N LYS A 180 -2.64 24.07 9.06
CA LYS A 180 -2.40 23.94 7.64
C LYS A 180 -1.34 24.95 7.15
N LYS A 181 -1.47 26.21 7.50
CA LYS A 181 -0.48 27.25 7.17
C LYS A 181 0.89 26.95 7.80
N PHE A 182 0.88 26.50 9.05
CA PHE A 182 2.11 26.15 9.78
C PHE A 182 2.88 25.03 9.08
N ILE A 183 2.22 23.90 8.74
CA ILE A 183 2.89 22.74 8.13
C ILE A 183 3.37 23.05 6.72
N LEU A 184 2.63 23.81 5.92
CA LEU A 184 3.06 24.24 4.59
C LEU A 184 4.34 25.07 4.67
N LYS A 185 4.39 26.06 5.57
CA LYS A 185 5.60 26.87 5.81
C LYS A 185 6.80 26.02 6.29
N LYS A 186 6.57 25.02 7.15
CA LYS A 186 7.63 24.09 7.57
C LYS A 186 8.10 23.21 6.42
N PHE A 187 7.17 22.74 5.58
CA PHE A 187 7.53 21.94 4.40
C PHE A 187 8.39 22.73 3.41
N GLU A 188 8.03 23.96 3.07
CA GLU A 188 8.80 24.83 2.18
C GLU A 188 10.23 25.11 2.69
N ARG A 189 10.39 25.22 4.01
CA ARG A 189 11.70 25.47 4.64
C ARG A 189 12.57 24.21 4.74
N LEU A 190 11.98 23.05 4.92
CA LEU A 190 12.69 21.80 5.20
C LEU A 190 12.85 20.91 3.97
N SER A 191 11.97 21.02 2.99
CA SER A 191 12.13 20.37 1.70
C SER A 191 13.08 21.24 0.86
N ASN A 192 14.38 21.03 1.05
CA ASN A 192 15.36 21.56 0.11
C ASN A 192 14.92 21.17 -1.29
N ASN A 193 14.84 22.11 -2.23
CA ASN A 193 14.51 22.06 -3.67
C ASN A 193 14.69 20.73 -4.44
N ASN A 194 14.78 19.61 -3.76
CA ASN A 194 14.84 18.29 -4.34
C ASN A 194 13.46 17.97 -4.89
N THR A 195 13.34 18.03 -6.18
CA THR A 195 12.24 17.42 -6.94
C THR A 195 11.86 16.10 -6.26
N ASN A 196 10.60 15.99 -5.85
CA ASN A 196 10.01 14.78 -5.19
C ASN A 196 9.98 13.57 -6.15
N ILE A 197 11.09 13.32 -6.85
CA ILE A 197 11.26 12.15 -7.70
C ILE A 197 11.57 10.99 -6.78
N LYS A 198 10.62 10.07 -6.67
CA LYS A 198 10.85 8.79 -5.97
C LYS A 198 11.73 7.93 -6.87
N PRO A 199 13.00 7.69 -6.52
CA PRO A 199 13.87 6.86 -7.33
C PRO A 199 13.33 5.43 -7.37
N LEU A 200 13.35 4.81 -8.55
CA LEU A 200 13.10 3.39 -8.71
C LEU A 200 14.46 2.68 -8.69
N TYR A 201 14.73 1.98 -7.60
CA TYR A 201 15.92 1.13 -7.50
C TYR A 201 15.69 -0.18 -8.24
N LEU A 202 16.63 -0.54 -9.06
CA LEU A 202 16.62 -1.72 -9.91
C LEU A 202 17.89 -2.51 -9.60
N ASP A 203 17.76 -3.83 -9.53
CA ASP A 203 18.88 -4.69 -9.12
C ASP A 203 19.73 -5.11 -10.32
N SER A 204 19.10 -5.35 -11.48
CA SER A 204 19.84 -5.70 -12.70
C SER A 204 19.00 -5.52 -13.96
N VAL A 205 19.69 -5.38 -15.08
CA VAL A 205 19.13 -5.61 -16.42
C VAL A 205 19.25 -7.10 -16.74
N ILE A 206 18.21 -7.70 -17.26
CA ILE A 206 18.20 -9.12 -17.65
C ILE A 206 17.71 -9.29 -19.08
N ALA A 207 18.24 -10.30 -19.77
CA ALA A 207 17.75 -10.69 -21.08
C ALA A 207 16.35 -11.33 -20.96
N PRO A 208 15.43 -11.16 -21.94
CA PRO A 208 14.14 -11.82 -21.94
C PRO A 208 14.23 -13.36 -21.81
N THR A 209 15.25 -13.97 -22.41
CA THR A 209 15.54 -15.41 -22.33
C THR A 209 15.91 -15.91 -20.94
N ALA A 210 16.35 -15.02 -20.04
CA ALA A 210 16.64 -15.36 -18.64
C ALA A 210 15.38 -15.61 -17.80
N LEU A 211 14.18 -15.24 -18.29
CA LEU A 211 12.93 -15.47 -17.58
C LEU A 211 12.50 -16.93 -17.67
N ASN A 212 13.12 -17.77 -16.90
CA ASN A 212 12.82 -19.19 -16.77
C ASN A 212 12.69 -19.61 -15.30
N VAL A 213 12.19 -20.81 -15.07
CA VAL A 213 11.94 -21.35 -13.72
C VAL A 213 13.22 -21.49 -12.92
N ASP A 214 14.33 -21.82 -13.55
CA ASP A 214 15.63 -21.99 -12.92
C ASP A 214 16.14 -20.66 -12.33
N PHE A 215 16.06 -19.59 -13.12
CA PHE A 215 16.43 -18.25 -12.66
C PHE A 215 15.49 -17.76 -11.54
N TYR A 216 14.17 -17.97 -11.70
CA TYR A 216 13.20 -17.66 -10.64
C TYR A 216 13.56 -18.37 -9.33
N ASN A 217 13.85 -19.67 -9.38
CA ASN A 217 14.22 -20.45 -8.19
C ASN A 217 15.51 -19.93 -7.55
N LYS A 218 16.51 -19.55 -8.34
CA LYS A 218 17.75 -18.94 -7.83
C LYS A 218 17.47 -17.62 -7.12
N VAL A 219 16.67 -16.74 -7.72
CA VAL A 219 16.25 -15.48 -7.06
C VAL A 219 15.46 -15.76 -5.79
N ASN A 220 14.58 -16.76 -5.80
CA ASN A 220 13.75 -17.10 -4.65
C ASN A 220 14.52 -17.72 -3.47
N THR A 221 15.80 -18.14 -3.67
CA THR A 221 16.67 -18.53 -2.53
C THR A 221 16.96 -17.36 -1.58
N LEU A 222 16.83 -16.12 -2.05
CA LEU A 222 16.97 -14.91 -1.23
C LEU A 222 15.75 -14.62 -0.34
N ALA A 223 14.63 -15.33 -0.56
CA ALA A 223 13.41 -15.17 0.23
C ALA A 223 13.61 -15.62 1.70
N PRO A 224 12.82 -15.14 2.68
CA PRO A 224 11.58 -14.37 2.49
C PRO A 224 11.84 -12.88 2.21
N PHE A 225 11.10 -12.32 1.25
CA PHE A 225 11.16 -10.90 0.93
C PHE A 225 10.24 -10.08 1.84
N GLY A 226 10.66 -8.84 2.14
CA GLY A 226 9.91 -7.94 3.00
C GLY A 226 10.69 -6.68 3.38
N SER A 227 10.39 -6.12 4.56
CA SER A 227 11.12 -4.96 5.07
C SER A 227 12.59 -5.34 5.34
N GLY A 228 13.53 -4.57 4.78
CA GLY A 228 14.97 -4.83 4.90
C GLY A 228 15.52 -5.87 3.90
N ASN A 229 14.66 -6.62 3.22
CA ASN A 229 15.01 -7.56 2.14
C ASN A 229 13.99 -7.44 1.01
N PRO A 230 14.00 -6.35 0.21
CA PRO A 230 13.02 -6.15 -0.85
C PRO A 230 13.19 -7.20 -1.94
N GLU A 231 12.06 -7.59 -2.53
CA GLU A 231 12.08 -8.49 -3.68
C GLU A 231 12.79 -7.83 -4.85
N PRO A 232 13.76 -8.52 -5.51
CA PRO A 232 14.53 -7.98 -6.60
C PRO A 232 13.67 -7.48 -7.77
N LYS A 233 14.06 -6.33 -8.32
CA LYS A 233 13.45 -5.72 -9.49
C LYS A 233 14.42 -5.70 -10.64
N PHE A 234 13.95 -6.15 -11.76
CA PHE A 234 14.73 -6.27 -13.00
C PHE A 234 14.22 -5.32 -14.07
N VAL A 235 15.06 -5.08 -15.06
CA VAL A 235 14.70 -4.35 -16.28
C VAL A 235 14.85 -5.28 -17.47
N LEU A 236 13.84 -5.28 -18.34
CA LEU A 236 13.92 -5.76 -19.69
C LEU A 236 14.04 -4.55 -20.62
N GLU A 237 15.10 -4.51 -21.41
CA GLU A 237 15.35 -3.40 -22.32
C GLU A 237 14.82 -3.68 -23.72
N ASN A 238 14.49 -2.59 -24.43
CA ASN A 238 14.13 -2.62 -25.84
C ASN A 238 12.97 -3.59 -26.17
N MET A 239 11.98 -3.65 -25.28
CA MET A 239 10.79 -4.47 -25.45
C MET A 239 9.71 -3.74 -26.26
N ARG A 240 8.86 -4.48 -26.95
CA ARG A 240 7.61 -3.97 -27.51
C ARG A 240 6.44 -4.87 -27.13
N SER A 241 5.29 -4.28 -26.92
CA SER A 241 4.06 -5.06 -26.66
C SER A 241 3.44 -5.52 -27.97
N ILE A 242 3.20 -6.82 -28.10
CA ILE A 242 2.64 -7.43 -29.32
C ILE A 242 1.23 -7.97 -29.15
N ASN A 243 0.83 -8.27 -27.91
CA ASN A 243 -0.52 -8.75 -27.60
C ASN A 243 -0.92 -8.27 -26.21
N ASN A 244 -2.07 -7.60 -26.12
CA ASN A 244 -2.58 -7.01 -24.89
C ASN A 244 -4.02 -7.45 -24.63
N LYS A 245 -4.30 -7.87 -23.40
CA LYS A 245 -5.63 -8.18 -22.91
C LYS A 245 -5.92 -7.43 -21.61
N ILE A 246 -7.00 -6.65 -21.61
CA ILE A 246 -7.50 -5.99 -20.41
C ILE A 246 -8.25 -7.00 -19.56
N ILE A 247 -7.95 -7.03 -18.27
CA ILE A 247 -8.57 -7.95 -17.30
C ILE A 247 -9.28 -7.11 -16.22
N ASN A 248 -10.57 -7.38 -16.02
CA ASN A 248 -11.43 -6.72 -15.02
C ASN A 248 -11.35 -5.18 -15.08
N GLU A 249 -11.17 -4.59 -16.27
CA GLU A 249 -11.09 -3.14 -16.49
C GLU A 249 -10.02 -2.43 -15.63
N LYS A 250 -9.04 -3.17 -15.12
CA LYS A 250 -8.03 -2.66 -14.18
C LYS A 250 -6.61 -3.08 -14.54
N HIS A 251 -6.43 -4.28 -15.05
CA HIS A 251 -5.13 -4.89 -15.27
C HIS A 251 -4.89 -5.11 -16.75
N ILE A 252 -3.63 -5.13 -17.16
CA ILE A 252 -3.26 -5.46 -18.54
C ILE A 252 -2.33 -6.66 -18.51
N LYS A 253 -2.74 -7.74 -19.19
CA LYS A 253 -1.88 -8.87 -19.49
C LYS A 253 -1.31 -8.66 -20.89
N SER A 254 0.02 -8.75 -21.01
CA SER A 254 0.73 -8.46 -22.26
C SER A 254 1.68 -9.60 -22.63
N VAL A 255 1.91 -9.75 -23.91
CA VAL A 255 3.08 -10.47 -24.41
C VAL A 255 4.07 -9.41 -24.93
N LEU A 256 5.25 -9.40 -24.33
CA LEU A 256 6.34 -8.51 -24.71
C LEU A 256 7.31 -9.24 -25.61
N LEU A 257 7.77 -8.59 -26.68
CA LEU A 257 8.71 -9.13 -27.65
C LEU A 257 10.03 -8.37 -27.53
N GLY A 258 11.12 -9.09 -27.34
CA GLY A 258 12.49 -8.59 -27.35
C GLY A 258 13.06 -8.43 -28.77
N LEU A 259 14.19 -7.75 -28.90
CA LEU A 259 14.90 -7.59 -30.17
C LEU A 259 15.45 -8.92 -30.73
N ASP A 260 15.74 -9.86 -29.85
CA ASP A 260 16.20 -11.21 -30.14
C ASP A 260 15.10 -12.17 -30.59
N GLY A 261 13.85 -11.67 -30.68
CA GLY A 261 12.68 -12.48 -31.04
C GLY A 261 12.08 -13.26 -29.87
N SER A 262 12.68 -13.20 -28.68
CA SER A 262 12.14 -13.87 -27.48
C SER A 262 10.87 -13.17 -26.99
N THR A 263 9.98 -13.93 -26.38
CA THR A 263 8.71 -13.42 -25.85
C THR A 263 8.61 -13.61 -24.33
N VAL A 264 8.05 -12.61 -23.65
CA VAL A 264 7.82 -12.61 -22.20
C VAL A 264 6.34 -12.36 -21.93
N LYS A 265 5.73 -13.25 -21.14
CA LYS A 265 4.39 -13.01 -20.59
C LYS A 265 4.51 -12.03 -19.43
N SER A 266 3.71 -10.99 -19.45
CA SER A 266 3.69 -9.98 -18.38
C SER A 266 2.28 -9.62 -17.96
N ILE A 267 2.16 -9.17 -16.71
CA ILE A 267 0.92 -8.62 -16.17
C ILE A 267 1.21 -7.33 -15.40
N ALA A 268 0.56 -6.24 -15.78
CA ALA A 268 0.60 -4.98 -15.06
C ALA A 268 -0.71 -4.79 -14.29
N PHE A 269 -0.61 -4.78 -12.96
CA PHE A 269 -1.77 -4.65 -12.09
C PHE A 269 -2.19 -3.19 -11.91
N ASN A 270 -3.51 -2.91 -11.93
CA ASN A 270 -4.12 -1.59 -11.72
C ASN A 270 -3.51 -0.50 -12.61
N CYS A 271 -3.18 -0.84 -13.86
CA CYS A 271 -2.49 0.07 -14.76
C CYS A 271 -3.37 0.61 -15.90
N PHE A 272 -4.60 0.12 -16.07
CA PHE A 272 -5.42 0.44 -17.23
C PHE A 272 -5.62 1.95 -17.45
N GLU A 273 -5.84 2.70 -16.40
CA GLU A 273 -6.10 4.14 -16.45
C GLU A 273 -4.85 5.01 -16.18
N ASN A 274 -3.65 4.43 -16.16
CA ASN A 274 -2.43 5.17 -15.88
C ASN A 274 -1.44 5.18 -17.06
N VAL A 275 -0.32 5.86 -16.89
CA VAL A 275 0.73 6.01 -17.92
C VAL A 275 1.24 4.66 -18.43
N ILE A 276 1.39 3.66 -17.55
CA ILE A 276 1.87 2.31 -17.93
C ILE A 276 0.86 1.65 -18.87
N GLY A 277 -0.43 1.71 -18.54
CA GLY A 277 -1.49 1.16 -19.38
C GLY A 277 -1.55 1.84 -20.74
N ALA A 278 -1.42 3.18 -20.76
CA ALA A 278 -1.38 3.94 -22.00
C ALA A 278 -0.19 3.51 -22.88
N TYR A 279 0.99 3.26 -22.30
CA TYR A 279 2.15 2.76 -23.03
C TYR A 279 1.96 1.33 -23.56
N LEU A 280 1.47 0.41 -22.74
CA LEU A 280 1.26 -0.98 -23.14
C LEU A 280 0.20 -1.12 -24.24
N LEU A 281 -0.84 -0.28 -24.22
CA LEU A 281 -1.95 -0.33 -25.19
C LEU A 281 -1.66 0.46 -26.48
N LYS A 282 -0.60 1.27 -26.52
CA LYS A 282 -0.21 1.96 -27.76
C LYS A 282 0.11 0.97 -28.86
N LYS A 283 -0.50 1.18 -30.03
CA LYS A 283 -0.23 0.40 -31.24
C LYS A 283 1.05 0.85 -31.97
N ASP A 284 1.74 1.87 -31.48
CA ASP A 284 3.03 2.29 -32.05
C ASP A 284 4.06 1.20 -31.69
N LYS A 285 4.86 0.81 -32.69
CA LYS A 285 5.90 -0.23 -32.55
C LYS A 285 7.14 0.28 -31.80
N LYS A 286 7.03 1.32 -30.97
CA LYS A 286 8.15 1.88 -30.23
C LYS A 286 8.67 0.92 -29.18
N LEU A 287 9.98 0.83 -29.09
CA LEU A 287 10.66 0.09 -28.04
C LEU A 287 10.60 0.87 -26.73
N PHE A 288 10.47 0.14 -25.63
CA PHE A 288 10.51 0.68 -24.28
C PHE A 288 11.28 -0.25 -23.34
N ASN A 289 11.79 0.31 -22.28
CA ASN A 289 12.34 -0.45 -21.17
C ASN A 289 11.24 -0.66 -20.13
N ILE A 290 11.13 -1.87 -19.61
CA ILE A 290 10.13 -2.19 -18.59
C ILE A 290 10.80 -2.75 -17.34
N ALA A 291 10.44 -2.16 -16.20
CA ALA A 291 10.90 -2.60 -14.88
C ALA A 291 9.82 -3.43 -14.18
N GLY A 292 10.22 -4.52 -13.56
CA GLY A 292 9.28 -5.41 -12.89
C GLY A 292 9.96 -6.46 -12.03
N LYS A 293 9.16 -7.42 -11.58
CA LYS A 293 9.56 -8.56 -10.75
C LYS A 293 9.22 -9.87 -11.45
N LEU A 294 9.82 -10.95 -10.97
CA LEU A 294 9.51 -12.29 -11.43
C LEU A 294 8.35 -12.88 -10.62
N SER A 295 7.42 -13.53 -11.28
CA SER A 295 6.35 -14.29 -10.63
C SER A 295 6.23 -15.66 -11.26
N LEU A 296 6.15 -16.70 -10.41
CA LEU A 296 5.88 -18.05 -10.88
C LEU A 296 4.36 -18.25 -10.96
N ASN A 297 3.89 -18.58 -12.15
CA ASN A 297 2.51 -18.97 -12.39
C ASN A 297 2.45 -20.48 -12.62
N GLU A 298 1.79 -21.18 -11.69
CA GLU A 298 1.60 -22.63 -11.75
C GLU A 298 0.14 -22.93 -12.10
N TRP A 299 -0.06 -23.52 -13.28
CA TRP A 299 -1.39 -23.87 -13.75
C TRP A 299 -1.36 -25.24 -14.45
N GLN A 300 -2.24 -26.15 -14.04
CA GLN A 300 -2.37 -27.52 -14.60
C GLN A 300 -1.04 -28.27 -14.69
N GLY A 301 -0.21 -28.15 -13.68
CA GLY A 301 1.10 -28.83 -13.62
C GLY A 301 2.20 -28.17 -14.46
N GLN A 302 1.91 -27.08 -15.14
CA GLN A 302 2.91 -26.29 -15.87
C GLN A 302 3.32 -25.06 -15.04
N SER A 303 4.61 -24.83 -14.94
CA SER A 303 5.20 -23.67 -14.28
C SER A 303 5.75 -22.70 -15.32
N ASN A 304 5.27 -21.47 -15.31
CA ASN A 304 5.72 -20.40 -16.21
C ASN A 304 6.12 -19.18 -15.39
N VAL A 305 7.22 -18.53 -15.78
CA VAL A 305 7.61 -17.26 -15.18
C VAL A 305 6.96 -16.12 -15.94
N GLU A 306 6.28 -15.24 -15.22
CA GLU A 306 5.68 -14.00 -15.74
C GLU A 306 6.44 -12.80 -15.16
N PHE A 307 6.48 -11.70 -15.92
CA PHE A 307 7.07 -10.42 -15.49
C PHE A 307 5.96 -9.50 -15.01
N ILE A 308 6.04 -9.04 -13.74
CA ILE A 308 4.99 -8.24 -13.09
C ILE A 308 5.48 -6.82 -12.83
#